data_480be34657f22f66b9e47d8341e94a71
#
_entry.id   480be34657f22f66b9e47d8341e94a71
#
_cell.length_a   1.000
_cell.length_b   1.000
_cell.length_c   1.000
_cell.angle_alpha   90.00
_cell.angle_beta   90.00
_cell.angle_gamma   90.00
#
_symmetry.space_group_name_H-M   'P 1'
#
loop_
_entity.id
_entity.type
_entity.pdbx_description
1 polymer ?
#
loop_
_entity_poly.entity_id
_entity_poly.type
_entity_poly.pdbx_seq_one_letter_code
_entity_poly.pdbx_strand_id
1 'polypeptide(L)'
;MMARVNQFLEELIAFRDDAHLAAWQRYEENGHAREVLTYLWVEKQAVLGIIHQSLSYRGFSLEDTLSAASELIRKGWVSREGDLLRITPFGREIRRTIEATTDRYYFTPLICFSTSDLEQTEELIKEFRKGMPIMDI
;
A
#
# COMPACT_ATOMS: atom_id res chain seq x y z
N MET A 1 10.66 19.29 -21.44
CA MET A 1 11.29 18.03 -21.02
C MET A 1 10.82 17.61 -19.63
N MET A 2 10.91 18.44 -18.59
CA MET A 2 10.47 18.14 -17.22
C MET A 2 9.00 17.67 -17.11
N ALA A 3 8.05 18.32 -17.79
CA ALA A 3 6.64 17.93 -17.77
C ALA A 3 6.40 16.48 -18.25
N ARG A 4 7.15 16.00 -19.26
CA ARG A 4 7.02 14.61 -19.74
C ARG A 4 7.58 13.60 -18.75
N VAL A 5 8.65 13.93 -18.06
CA VAL A 5 9.22 13.05 -17.01
C VAL A 5 8.24 12.94 -15.85
N ASN A 6 7.68 14.05 -15.39
CA ASN A 6 6.68 14.07 -14.34
C ASN A 6 5.44 13.23 -14.72
N GLN A 7 4.91 13.46 -15.92
CA GLN A 7 3.76 12.70 -16.43
C GLN A 7 4.06 11.19 -16.44
N PHE A 8 5.25 10.79 -16.93
CA PHE A 8 5.64 9.38 -16.97
C PHE A 8 5.73 8.76 -15.57
N LEU A 9 6.28 9.50 -14.59
CA LEU A 9 6.34 9.03 -13.21
C LEU A 9 4.95 8.89 -12.58
N GLU A 10 4.05 9.83 -12.85
CA GLU A 10 2.65 9.76 -12.40
C GLU A 10 1.92 8.54 -13.02
N GLU A 11 2.15 8.27 -14.30
CA GLU A 11 1.59 7.10 -14.98
C GLU A 11 2.11 5.78 -14.38
N LEU A 12 3.40 5.70 -14.03
CA LEU A 12 3.97 4.52 -13.36
C LEU A 12 3.39 4.32 -11.96
N ILE A 13 3.18 5.41 -11.21
CA ILE A 13 2.55 5.35 -9.88
C ILE A 13 1.10 4.88 -10.01
N ALA A 14 0.32 5.47 -10.94
CA ALA A 14 -1.05 5.07 -11.19
C ALA A 14 -1.16 3.59 -11.62
N PHE A 15 -0.25 3.13 -12.47
CA PHE A 15 -0.20 1.73 -12.88
C PHE A 15 0.11 0.79 -11.69
N ARG A 16 1.01 1.20 -10.78
CA ARG A 16 1.26 0.42 -9.57
C ARG A 16 0.04 0.38 -8.64
N ASP A 17 -0.68 1.48 -8.52
CA ASP A 17 -1.91 1.54 -7.73
C ASP A 17 -3.00 0.64 -8.31
N ASP A 18 -3.17 0.61 -9.64
CA ASP A 18 -4.09 -0.29 -10.32
C ASP A 18 -3.70 -1.76 -10.09
N ALA A 19 -2.41 -2.10 -10.20
CA ALA A 19 -1.89 -3.42 -9.90
C ALA A 19 -2.17 -3.83 -8.44
N HIS A 20 -2.03 -2.88 -7.51
CA HIS A 20 -2.33 -3.10 -6.10
C HIS A 20 -3.82 -3.33 -5.85
N LEU A 21 -4.69 -2.53 -6.46
CA LEU A 21 -6.13 -2.73 -6.38
C LEU A 21 -6.54 -4.08 -6.96
N ALA A 22 -5.97 -4.48 -8.10
CA ALA A 22 -6.22 -5.79 -8.71
C ALA A 22 -5.76 -6.94 -7.80
N ALA A 23 -4.64 -6.81 -7.10
CA ALA A 23 -4.16 -7.81 -6.14
C ALA A 23 -5.11 -7.97 -4.94
N TRP A 24 -5.79 -6.91 -4.53
CA TRP A 24 -6.77 -6.94 -3.45
C TRP A 24 -8.12 -7.54 -3.85
N GLN A 25 -8.54 -7.44 -5.11
CA GLN A 25 -9.89 -7.85 -5.57
C GLN A 25 -10.28 -9.27 -5.15
N ARG A 26 -9.31 -10.19 -5.09
CA ARG A 26 -9.57 -11.60 -4.72
C ARG A 26 -9.95 -11.82 -3.25
N TYR A 27 -9.81 -10.81 -2.40
CA TYR A 27 -10.03 -10.91 -0.96
C TYR A 27 -11.37 -10.31 -0.50
N GLU A 28 -12.08 -9.63 -1.40
CA GLU A 28 -13.44 -9.09 -1.19
C GLU A 28 -13.58 -8.23 0.08
N GLU A 29 -12.59 -7.39 0.40
CA GLU A 29 -12.72 -6.43 1.49
C GLU A 29 -13.15 -5.05 1.00
N ASN A 30 -13.77 -4.29 1.92
CA ASN A 30 -13.98 -2.88 1.67
C ASN A 30 -12.66 -2.07 1.78
N GLY A 31 -12.62 -0.90 1.13
CA GLY A 31 -11.41 -0.07 1.09
C GLY A 31 -10.91 0.33 2.47
N HIS A 32 -11.82 0.52 3.44
CA HIS A 32 -11.44 0.93 4.79
C HIS A 32 -10.78 -0.21 5.57
N ALA A 33 -11.24 -1.46 5.41
CA ALA A 33 -10.56 -2.62 6.00
C ALA A 33 -9.12 -2.77 5.49
N ARG A 34 -8.86 -2.46 4.21
CA ARG A 34 -7.51 -2.44 3.64
C ARG A 34 -6.61 -1.40 4.32
N GLU A 35 -7.13 -0.20 4.57
CA GLU A 35 -6.38 0.87 5.27
C GLU A 35 -6.04 0.47 6.70
N VAL A 36 -7.01 -0.08 7.44
CA VAL A 36 -6.80 -0.57 8.81
C VAL A 36 -5.75 -1.69 8.84
N LEU A 37 -5.83 -2.66 7.92
CA LEU A 37 -4.84 -3.74 7.84
C LEU A 37 -3.45 -3.20 7.47
N THR A 38 -3.37 -2.25 6.55
CA THR A 38 -2.11 -1.61 6.16
C THR A 38 -1.48 -0.86 7.33
N TYR A 39 -2.28 -0.13 8.11
CA TYR A 39 -1.82 0.52 9.33
C TYR A 39 -1.23 -0.51 10.33
N LEU A 40 -1.96 -1.59 10.60
CA LEU A 40 -1.51 -2.66 11.49
C LEU A 40 -0.33 -3.47 10.92
N TRP A 41 -0.15 -3.49 9.60
CA TRP A 41 1.03 -4.08 8.98
C TRP A 41 2.31 -3.33 9.37
N VAL A 42 2.26 -2.01 9.40
CA VAL A 42 3.38 -1.14 9.77
C VAL A 42 3.60 -1.16 11.30
N GLU A 43 2.55 -0.84 12.05
CA GLU A 43 2.61 -0.64 13.51
C GLU A 43 2.58 -1.96 14.32
N LYS A 44 2.20 -3.08 13.69
CA LYS A 44 2.02 -4.41 14.26
C LYS A 44 0.83 -4.52 15.21
N GLN A 45 0.55 -3.50 15.99
CA GLN A 45 -0.58 -3.38 16.91
C GLN A 45 -0.89 -1.91 17.18
N ALA A 46 -2.15 -1.60 17.43
CA ALA A 46 -2.57 -0.27 17.89
C ALA A 46 -3.95 -0.34 18.55
N VAL A 47 -4.23 0.66 19.39
CA VAL A 47 -5.58 0.89 19.95
C VAL A 47 -6.48 1.44 18.85
N LEU A 48 -7.73 0.98 18.80
CA LEU A 48 -8.70 1.34 17.77
C LEU A 48 -8.83 2.87 17.58
N GLY A 49 -8.88 3.64 18.68
CA GLY A 49 -8.97 5.10 18.61
C GLY A 49 -7.76 5.75 17.94
N ILE A 50 -6.57 5.19 18.12
CA ILE A 50 -5.34 5.69 17.46
C ILE A 50 -5.39 5.38 15.96
N ILE A 51 -5.86 4.19 15.57
CA ILE A 51 -6.05 3.84 14.15
C ILE A 51 -7.01 4.82 13.48
N HIS A 52 -8.17 5.05 14.12
CA HIS A 52 -9.17 6.00 13.61
C HIS A 52 -8.59 7.40 13.45
N GLN A 53 -7.88 7.91 14.47
CA GLN A 53 -7.26 9.22 14.41
C GLN A 53 -6.24 9.31 13.27
N SER A 54 -5.39 8.30 13.12
CA SER A 54 -4.34 8.26 12.09
C SER A 54 -4.91 8.19 10.66
N LEU A 55 -6.08 7.58 10.50
CA LEU A 55 -6.79 7.45 9.21
C LEU A 55 -7.88 8.53 9.02
N SER A 56 -7.98 9.53 9.90
CA SER A 56 -9.02 10.56 9.86
C SER A 56 -9.06 11.35 8.54
N TYR A 57 -7.91 11.51 7.88
CA TYR A 57 -7.81 12.17 6.57
C TYR A 57 -8.60 11.45 5.46
N ARG A 58 -9.00 10.20 5.65
CA ARG A 58 -9.86 9.42 4.74
C ARG A 58 -11.35 9.74 4.89
N GLY A 59 -11.74 10.49 5.92
CA GLY A 59 -13.14 10.89 6.17
C GLY A 59 -14.05 9.80 6.72
N PHE A 60 -13.51 8.66 7.16
CA PHE A 60 -14.29 7.58 7.77
C PHE A 60 -14.62 7.89 9.23
N SER A 61 -15.82 7.50 9.66
CA SER A 61 -16.24 7.60 11.06
C SER A 61 -15.56 6.55 11.94
N LEU A 62 -15.68 6.71 13.26
CA LEU A 62 -15.25 5.68 14.21
C LEU A 62 -16.04 4.37 14.02
N GLU A 63 -17.32 4.45 13.66
CA GLU A 63 -18.16 3.29 13.38
C GLU A 63 -17.69 2.54 12.15
N ASP A 64 -17.29 3.25 11.08
CA ASP A 64 -16.68 2.64 9.90
C ASP A 64 -15.37 1.92 10.25
N THR A 65 -14.55 2.52 11.13
CA THR A 65 -13.29 1.93 11.61
C THR A 65 -13.56 0.66 12.44
N LEU A 66 -14.58 0.67 13.30
CA LEU A 66 -15.05 -0.49 14.04
C LEU A 66 -15.54 -1.61 13.12
N SER A 67 -16.33 -1.26 12.10
CA SER A 67 -16.84 -2.20 11.10
C SER A 67 -15.68 -2.86 10.34
N ALA A 68 -14.73 -2.08 9.87
CA ALA A 68 -13.53 -2.54 9.19
C ALA A 68 -12.69 -3.50 10.08
N ALA A 69 -12.48 -3.12 11.34
CA ALA A 69 -11.77 -3.98 12.31
C ALA A 69 -12.51 -5.29 12.55
N SER A 70 -13.85 -5.26 12.66
CA SER A 70 -14.69 -6.44 12.85
C SER A 70 -14.64 -7.40 11.66
N GLU A 71 -14.59 -6.86 10.44
CA GLU A 71 -14.38 -7.65 9.22
C GLU A 71 -13.03 -8.36 9.24
N LEU A 72 -11.94 -7.66 9.57
CA LEU A 72 -10.60 -8.24 9.65
C LEU A 72 -10.47 -9.30 10.75
N ILE A 73 -11.16 -9.11 11.89
CA ILE A 73 -11.21 -10.09 12.97
C ILE A 73 -11.95 -11.33 12.52
N ARG A 74 -13.11 -11.19 11.86
CA ARG A 74 -13.89 -12.30 11.32
C ARG A 74 -13.09 -13.13 10.30
N LYS A 75 -12.24 -12.50 9.52
CA LYS A 75 -11.31 -13.15 8.57
C LYS A 75 -10.09 -13.77 9.27
N GLY A 76 -9.88 -13.54 10.56
CA GLY A 76 -8.72 -14.01 11.30
C GLY A 76 -7.40 -13.27 10.97
N TRP A 77 -7.47 -12.14 10.28
CA TRP A 77 -6.29 -11.36 9.91
C TRP A 77 -5.83 -10.43 11.03
N VAL A 78 -6.74 -10.07 11.92
CA VAL A 78 -6.51 -9.24 13.09
C VAL A 78 -7.08 -9.94 14.31
N SER A 79 -6.42 -9.86 15.44
CA SER A 79 -6.94 -10.24 16.75
C SER A 79 -7.23 -8.99 17.58
N ARG A 80 -8.16 -9.11 18.53
CA ARG A 80 -8.55 -8.03 19.42
C ARG A 80 -8.46 -8.45 20.88
N GLU A 81 -7.88 -7.59 21.70
CA GLU A 81 -7.85 -7.72 23.15
C GLU A 81 -8.26 -6.37 23.76
N GLY A 82 -9.49 -6.28 24.28
CA GLY A 82 -10.08 -4.99 24.64
C GLY A 82 -10.17 -4.06 23.42
N ASP A 83 -9.51 -2.91 23.50
CA ASP A 83 -9.40 -1.95 22.39
C ASP A 83 -8.12 -2.11 21.56
N LEU A 84 -7.23 -3.00 21.95
CA LEU A 84 -5.99 -3.25 21.25
C LEU A 84 -6.22 -4.24 20.11
N LEU A 85 -5.87 -3.82 18.90
CA LEU A 85 -5.85 -4.63 17.70
C LEU A 85 -4.43 -5.04 17.35
N ARG A 86 -4.25 -6.29 16.92
CA ARG A 86 -2.96 -6.85 16.49
C ARG A 86 -3.12 -7.57 15.16
N ILE A 87 -2.19 -7.36 14.25
CA ILE A 87 -2.15 -8.18 13.03
C ILE A 87 -1.68 -9.60 13.39
N THR A 88 -2.42 -10.61 12.95
CA THR A 88 -2.08 -12.02 13.17
C THR A 88 -0.95 -12.49 12.23
N PRO A 89 -0.29 -13.62 12.49
CA PRO A 89 0.61 -14.24 11.52
C PRO A 89 -0.06 -14.49 10.16
N PHE A 90 -1.34 -14.90 10.15
CA PHE A 90 -2.12 -15.10 8.95
C PHE A 90 -2.40 -13.77 8.22
N GLY A 91 -2.78 -12.71 8.93
CA GLY A 91 -2.95 -11.38 8.34
C GLY A 91 -1.66 -10.85 7.72
N ARG A 92 -0.52 -11.12 8.34
CA ARG A 92 0.80 -10.78 7.76
C ARG A 92 1.07 -11.54 6.47
N GLU A 93 0.74 -12.82 6.42
CA GLU A 93 0.92 -13.62 5.21
C GLU A 93 0.03 -13.15 4.07
N ILE A 94 -1.24 -12.84 4.37
CA ILE A 94 -2.15 -12.23 3.38
C ILE A 94 -1.54 -10.93 2.83
N ARG A 95 -1.06 -10.05 3.69
CA ARG A 95 -0.48 -8.76 3.26
C ARG A 95 0.78 -8.96 2.39
N ARG A 96 1.66 -9.91 2.74
CA ARG A 96 2.81 -10.28 1.91
C ARG A 96 2.40 -10.82 0.54
N THR A 97 1.38 -11.68 0.50
CA THR A 97 0.87 -12.25 -0.75
C THR A 97 0.30 -11.17 -1.65
N ILE A 98 -0.38 -10.16 -1.09
CA ILE A 98 -0.89 -9.02 -1.84
C ILE A 98 0.27 -8.21 -2.42
N GLU A 99 1.31 -7.88 -1.64
CA GLU A 99 2.48 -7.17 -2.14
C GLU A 99 3.18 -7.96 -3.27
N ALA A 100 3.43 -9.24 -3.06
CA ALA A 100 4.06 -10.09 -4.08
C ALA A 100 3.21 -10.19 -5.37
N THR A 101 1.89 -10.18 -5.24
CA THR A 101 0.97 -10.19 -6.38
C THR A 101 0.98 -8.82 -7.09
N THR A 102 0.99 -7.73 -6.33
CA THR A 102 1.14 -6.36 -6.84
C THR A 102 2.42 -6.25 -7.66
N ASP A 103 3.55 -6.68 -7.10
CA ASP A 103 4.84 -6.62 -7.77
C ASP A 103 4.82 -7.46 -9.06
N ARG A 104 4.25 -8.66 -9.02
CA ARG A 104 4.12 -9.48 -10.22
C ARG A 104 3.28 -8.79 -11.30
N TYR A 105 2.13 -8.18 -10.97
CA TYR A 105 1.28 -7.47 -11.92
C TYR A 105 1.98 -6.22 -12.46
N TYR A 106 2.67 -5.49 -11.60
CA TYR A 106 3.40 -4.28 -11.96
C TYR A 106 4.60 -4.57 -12.86
N PHE A 107 5.41 -5.57 -12.53
CA PHE A 107 6.65 -5.85 -13.26
C PHE A 107 6.47 -6.73 -14.50
N THR A 108 5.39 -7.51 -14.60
CA THR A 108 5.17 -8.39 -15.76
C THR A 108 5.22 -7.67 -17.11
N PRO A 109 4.58 -6.49 -17.30
CA PRO A 109 4.71 -5.76 -18.57
C PRO A 109 6.10 -5.20 -18.84
N LEU A 110 6.94 -5.07 -17.81
CA LEU A 110 8.28 -4.49 -17.92
C LEU A 110 9.35 -5.51 -18.32
N ILE A 111 9.02 -6.81 -18.44
CA ILE A 111 9.93 -7.85 -18.88
C ILE A 111 10.45 -7.68 -20.32
N CYS A 112 9.82 -6.78 -21.10
CA CYS A 112 10.30 -6.42 -22.43
C CYS A 112 11.55 -5.55 -22.41
N PHE A 113 11.88 -4.93 -21.29
CA PHE A 113 13.12 -4.17 -21.11
C PHE A 113 14.28 -5.10 -20.81
N SER A 114 15.43 -4.86 -21.45
CA SER A 114 16.65 -5.56 -21.12
C SER A 114 17.20 -5.07 -19.77
N THR A 115 18.07 -5.87 -19.15
CA THR A 115 18.80 -5.46 -17.94
C THR A 115 19.54 -4.14 -18.15
N SER A 116 20.15 -3.97 -19.34
CA SER A 116 20.84 -2.72 -19.70
C SER A 116 19.91 -1.51 -19.74
N ASP A 117 18.67 -1.67 -20.26
CA ASP A 117 17.69 -0.58 -20.30
C ASP A 117 17.28 -0.17 -18.87
N LEU A 118 17.11 -1.16 -17.99
CA LEU A 118 16.77 -0.91 -16.57
C LEU A 118 17.92 -0.22 -15.83
N GLU A 119 19.17 -0.66 -16.03
CA GLU A 119 20.36 -0.04 -15.43
C GLU A 119 20.53 1.41 -15.91
N GLN A 120 20.35 1.68 -17.20
CA GLN A 120 20.41 3.03 -17.74
C GLN A 120 19.29 3.91 -17.17
N THR A 121 18.08 3.36 -17.02
CA THR A 121 16.94 4.08 -16.44
C THR A 121 17.23 4.41 -14.97
N GLU A 122 17.77 3.48 -14.20
CA GLU A 122 18.16 3.70 -12.80
C GLU A 122 19.20 4.82 -12.67
N GLU A 123 20.22 4.83 -13.51
CA GLU A 123 21.25 5.90 -13.48
C GLU A 123 20.65 7.26 -13.85
N LEU A 124 19.78 7.33 -14.87
CA LEU A 124 19.09 8.57 -15.23
C LEU A 124 18.21 9.10 -14.10
N ILE A 125 17.50 8.21 -13.39
CA ILE A 125 16.67 8.59 -12.24
C ILE A 125 17.56 9.10 -11.10
N LYS A 126 18.69 8.45 -10.83
CA LYS A 126 19.65 8.90 -9.81
C LYS A 126 20.23 10.29 -10.13
N GLU A 127 20.61 10.54 -11.40
CA GLU A 127 21.09 11.85 -11.83
C GLU A 127 20.00 12.92 -11.72
N PHE A 128 18.79 12.60 -12.14
CA PHE A 128 17.65 13.49 -12.03
C PHE A 128 17.39 13.89 -10.57
N ARG A 129 17.41 12.91 -9.65
CA ARG A 129 17.23 13.14 -8.22
C ARG A 129 18.30 14.04 -7.61
N LYS A 130 19.55 13.95 -8.06
CA LYS A 130 20.64 14.83 -7.60
C LYS A 130 20.41 16.30 -7.98
N GLY A 131 19.72 16.57 -9.09
CA GLY A 131 19.41 17.92 -9.58
C GLY A 131 18.15 18.54 -8.97
N MET A 132 17.37 17.79 -8.16
CA MET A 132 16.18 18.31 -7.51
C MET A 132 16.52 18.87 -6.13
N PRO A 133 16.04 20.08 -5.79
CA PRO A 133 16.13 20.56 -4.41
C PRO A 133 15.34 19.63 -3.49
N ILE A 134 15.94 19.26 -2.36
CA ILE A 134 15.23 18.54 -1.29
C ILE A 134 14.17 19.51 -0.77
N MET A 135 12.91 19.23 -1.06
CA MET A 135 11.81 19.91 -0.37
C MET A 135 11.65 19.21 0.98
N ASP A 136 12.09 19.86 2.05
CA ASP A 136 11.75 19.47 3.41
C ASP A 136 10.23 19.64 3.57
N ILE A 137 9.53 18.52 3.65
CA ILE A 137 8.09 18.46 3.95
C ILE A 137 7.92 18.25 5.46
#